data_4b18134b482465aca64d4dc67c9cf56a
#
_entry.id   4b18134b482465aca64d4dc67c9cf56a
#
_cell.length_a   1.000
_cell.length_b   1.000
_cell.length_c   1.000
_cell.angle_alpha   90.00
_cell.angle_beta   90.00
_cell.angle_gamma   90.00
#
_symmetry.space_group_name_H-M   'P 1'
#
loop_
_entity.id
_entity.type
_entity.pdbx_description
1 polymer ?
#
loop_
_entity_poly.entity_id
_entity_poly.type
_entity_poly.pdbx_seq_one_letter_code
_entity_poly.pdbx_strand_id
1 'polypeptide(L)'
;EVRVYHLVNPETSAHVYVLRNDTGTDRATTVPLTTPDGATHIVPVHAAARDAKLVATGIALGSRRLRWTTAQPMTQDAIGRQDVAVLVSRPGDSIELALECPQKPKTTVLEGTADISYEAGALRIATTLSGLSRVLVTGGGSHTPLLLLLADDPTSAALWRHDTPSGPVLVRGPALVRTVRAAGPTLHLTGDTTAPSDLEVWAPRGIDAVYWNRTRVAMSATHSGSMVARHQLAGPPPVILPALTGWHRAPENPEAAPDFDDSAWPIADKQTSYSTTPVPAGGPVLFADDYGFHYGDVWYRCAFTGPVDATGLALTYQTGTQGLLMAWLDGVPLGTHRMPVPTKAQATTGTWSATAGFAVPEDARGDVPHVLSVLVRPMAHDEDGGGRDSHKAARGLISAAFTGGAASPALTWRIQGAVATMDPARGPLNSGGLHGERSGWHLPDHDDRTWQPVTLPYTETRQGVAWYRTSFRLTVPHDVDASLGLTLTDDPARPYRAQIFLNGWNLGQYINDVGPQHTFVLPNGILRTRGSNTLALAVLRDGTTPAGPGS
;
A
#
# COMPACT_ATOMS: atom_id res chain seq x y z
N GLU A 1 11.79 7.23 24.94
CA GLU A 1 10.84 7.71 25.96
C GLU A 1 9.42 7.56 25.42
N VAL A 2 8.48 7.13 26.29
CA VAL A 2 7.05 7.09 25.96
C VAL A 2 6.47 8.48 26.22
N ARG A 3 5.85 9.08 25.20
CA ARG A 3 5.16 10.36 25.34
C ARG A 3 3.73 10.10 25.80
N VAL A 4 3.26 10.92 26.74
CA VAL A 4 1.90 10.83 27.28
C VAL A 4 1.15 12.11 26.95
N TYR A 5 0.04 11.98 26.23
CA TYR A 5 -0.90 13.07 25.99
C TYR A 5 -2.12 12.83 26.85
N HIS A 6 -2.60 13.86 27.54
CA HIS A 6 -3.74 13.78 28.44
C HIS A 6 -4.88 14.66 27.95
N LEU A 7 -6.03 14.06 27.75
CA LEU A 7 -7.27 14.69 27.31
C LEU A 7 -8.34 14.52 28.39
N VAL A 8 -9.13 15.54 28.63
CA VAL A 8 -10.25 15.52 29.59
C VAL A 8 -11.53 15.91 28.86
N ASN A 9 -12.57 15.13 29.05
CA ASN A 9 -13.90 15.50 28.62
C ASN A 9 -14.56 16.36 29.72
N PRO A 10 -14.84 17.65 29.45
CA PRO A 10 -15.39 18.56 30.48
C PRO A 10 -16.81 18.20 30.92
N GLU A 11 -17.60 17.52 30.08
CA GLU A 11 -19.00 17.18 30.39
C GLU A 11 -19.10 15.94 31.28
N THR A 12 -18.25 14.93 31.05
CA THR A 12 -18.29 13.64 31.74
C THR A 12 -17.21 13.49 32.80
N SER A 13 -16.23 14.39 32.82
CA SER A 13 -14.99 14.27 33.61
C SER A 13 -14.21 12.96 33.33
N ALA A 14 -14.41 12.35 32.17
CA ALA A 14 -13.61 11.24 31.74
C ALA A 14 -12.24 11.72 31.23
N HIS A 15 -11.19 10.98 31.55
CA HIS A 15 -9.86 11.28 31.06
C HIS A 15 -9.39 10.18 30.10
N VAL A 16 -8.71 10.57 29.02
CA VAL A 16 -8.05 9.66 28.09
C VAL A 16 -6.58 10.04 28.02
N TYR A 17 -5.74 9.05 28.15
CA TYR A 17 -4.28 9.17 28.03
C TYR A 17 -3.83 8.42 26.81
N VAL A 18 -3.14 9.10 25.90
CA VAL A 18 -2.51 8.51 24.71
C VAL A 18 -1.04 8.30 25.02
N LEU A 19 -0.62 7.05 25.10
CA LEU A 19 0.77 6.67 25.34
C LEU A 19 1.41 6.33 23.99
N ARG A 20 2.29 7.18 23.52
CA ARG A 20 2.96 7.02 22.23
C ARG A 20 4.41 6.58 22.42
N ASN A 21 4.75 5.44 21.83
CA ASN A 21 6.11 4.91 21.78
C ASN A 21 6.65 4.97 20.35
N ASP A 22 7.44 5.99 20.04
CA ASP A 22 8.07 6.18 18.72
C ASP A 22 9.36 5.36 18.55
N THR A 23 9.79 4.62 19.58
CA THR A 23 11.03 3.83 19.52
C THR A 23 10.83 2.49 18.83
N GLY A 24 11.90 1.89 18.32
CA GLY A 24 11.88 0.55 17.71
C GLY A 24 11.82 -0.61 18.71
N THR A 25 11.61 -0.34 20.02
CA THR A 25 11.58 -1.37 21.08
C THR A 25 10.41 -1.15 22.02
N ASP A 26 9.86 -2.24 22.53
CA ASP A 26 8.82 -2.22 23.55
C ASP A 26 9.29 -1.53 24.84
N ARG A 27 8.35 -0.88 25.52
CA ARG A 27 8.60 -0.16 26.77
C ARG A 27 7.58 -0.51 27.85
N ALA A 28 8.05 -1.02 28.96
CA ALA A 28 7.27 -1.05 30.20
C ALA A 28 7.45 0.31 30.91
N THR A 29 6.36 0.92 31.33
CA THR A 29 6.35 2.20 32.03
C THR A 29 5.23 2.23 33.07
N THR A 30 5.25 3.22 33.95
CA THR A 30 4.13 3.52 34.84
C THR A 30 3.54 4.87 34.46
N VAL A 31 2.21 4.96 34.52
CA VAL A 31 1.48 6.18 34.18
C VAL A 31 0.59 6.60 35.35
N PRO A 32 0.70 7.87 35.83
CA PRO A 32 -0.23 8.41 36.77
C PRO A 32 -1.56 8.72 36.08
N LEU A 33 -2.61 7.97 36.42
CA LEU A 33 -3.95 8.17 35.94
C LEU A 33 -4.79 8.92 36.96
N THR A 34 -5.25 10.11 36.62
CA THR A 34 -6.17 10.90 37.48
C THR A 34 -7.60 10.46 37.23
N THR A 35 -8.32 10.16 38.28
CA THR A 35 -9.76 9.81 38.24
C THR A 35 -10.61 11.06 38.43
N PRO A 36 -11.91 11.03 38.06
CA PRO A 36 -12.79 12.19 38.15
C PRO A 36 -12.93 12.81 39.54
N ASP A 37 -12.69 12.04 40.61
CA ASP A 37 -12.66 12.50 42.00
C ASP A 37 -11.34 13.15 42.38
N GLY A 38 -10.39 13.30 41.45
CA GLY A 38 -9.07 13.90 41.64
C GLY A 38 -8.02 12.95 42.20
N ALA A 39 -8.35 11.70 42.52
CA ALA A 39 -7.37 10.73 42.98
C ALA A 39 -6.43 10.32 41.82
N THR A 40 -5.17 10.04 42.14
CA THR A 40 -4.17 9.58 41.18
C THR A 40 -3.76 8.15 41.48
N HIS A 41 -3.82 7.31 40.45
CA HIS A 41 -3.41 5.91 40.49
C HIS A 41 -2.22 5.70 39.56
N ILE A 42 -1.11 5.17 40.13
CA ILE A 42 0.07 4.82 39.34
C ILE A 42 -0.12 3.39 38.80
N VAL A 43 -0.28 3.25 37.52
CA VAL A 43 -0.54 1.94 36.88
C VAL A 43 0.59 1.54 35.95
N PRO A 44 1.02 0.26 35.95
CA PRO A 44 1.97 -0.25 34.99
C PRO A 44 1.30 -0.40 33.62
N VAL A 45 1.98 0.06 32.57
CA VAL A 45 1.49 -0.05 31.20
C VAL A 45 2.62 -0.52 30.29
N HIS A 46 2.31 -1.45 29.41
CA HIS A 46 3.17 -1.87 28.33
C HIS A 46 2.84 -1.06 27.06
N ALA A 47 3.83 -0.36 26.51
CA ALA A 47 3.75 0.39 25.27
C ALA A 47 4.63 -0.28 24.21
N ALA A 48 4.03 -0.90 23.21
CA ALA A 48 4.77 -1.62 22.20
C ALA A 48 5.55 -0.68 21.26
N ALA A 49 6.54 -1.23 20.55
CA ALA A 49 7.38 -0.49 19.62
C ALA A 49 6.55 0.15 18.49
N ARG A 50 6.81 1.43 18.20
CA ARG A 50 6.15 2.19 17.12
C ARG A 50 4.62 2.16 17.21
N ASP A 51 4.09 2.27 18.42
CA ASP A 51 2.66 2.15 18.69
C ASP A 51 2.14 3.25 19.62
N ALA A 52 0.81 3.40 19.63
CA ALA A 52 0.11 4.26 20.56
C ALA A 52 -0.98 3.48 21.27
N LYS A 53 -1.00 3.54 22.61
CA LYS A 53 -1.99 2.88 23.46
C LYS A 53 -2.88 3.90 24.14
N LEU A 54 -4.19 3.66 24.14
CA LEU A 54 -5.16 4.47 24.88
C LEU A 54 -5.45 3.82 26.23
N VAL A 55 -5.35 4.57 27.29
CA VAL A 55 -5.84 4.21 28.63
C VAL A 55 -6.79 5.28 29.13
N ALA A 56 -7.73 4.93 30.00
CA ALA A 56 -8.81 5.85 30.32
C ALA A 56 -9.25 5.76 31.79
N THR A 57 -9.80 6.86 32.29
CA THR A 57 -10.47 6.93 33.59
C THR A 57 -11.85 7.55 33.49
N GLY A 58 -12.74 7.21 34.41
CA GLY A 58 -14.04 7.87 34.52
C GLY A 58 -15.04 7.56 33.40
N ILE A 59 -14.83 6.52 32.61
CA ILE A 59 -15.74 6.16 31.51
C ILE A 59 -16.94 5.41 32.08
N ALA A 60 -18.16 5.81 31.62
CA ALA A 60 -19.36 5.07 31.91
C ALA A 60 -19.37 3.72 31.16
N LEU A 61 -19.68 2.64 31.86
CA LEU A 61 -19.95 1.32 31.29
C LEU A 61 -21.39 0.93 31.63
N GLY A 62 -22.32 1.52 30.89
CA GLY A 62 -23.75 1.41 31.17
C GLY A 62 -24.11 1.98 32.54
N SER A 63 -24.63 1.16 33.43
CA SER A 63 -25.03 1.52 34.80
C SER A 63 -23.87 1.61 35.81
N ARG A 64 -22.66 1.36 35.37
CA ARG A 64 -21.43 1.42 36.18
C ARG A 64 -20.44 2.42 35.64
N ARG A 65 -19.43 2.76 36.45
CA ARG A 65 -18.34 3.63 36.05
C ARG A 65 -17.02 2.89 36.15
N LEU A 66 -16.22 2.99 35.09
CA LEU A 66 -14.86 2.54 35.06
C LEU A 66 -14.00 3.60 35.79
N ARG A 67 -13.43 3.25 36.94
CA ARG A 67 -12.52 4.15 37.64
C ARG A 67 -11.26 4.39 36.81
N TRP A 68 -10.67 3.31 36.31
CA TRP A 68 -9.54 3.35 35.36
C TRP A 68 -9.37 2.00 34.67
N THR A 69 -8.67 2.00 33.51
CA THR A 69 -8.28 0.80 32.80
C THR A 69 -6.96 0.99 32.07
N THR A 70 -6.15 -0.07 31.97
CA THR A 70 -4.97 -0.15 31.11
C THR A 70 -5.26 -0.80 29.74
N ALA A 71 -6.45 -1.37 29.56
CA ALA A 71 -6.96 -1.83 28.27
C ALA A 71 -7.73 -0.71 27.55
N GLN A 72 -7.78 -0.73 26.26
CA GLN A 72 -8.50 0.25 25.44
C GLN A 72 -10.00 -0.06 25.43
N PRO A 73 -10.88 0.87 25.85
CA PRO A 73 -12.31 0.71 25.63
C PRO A 73 -12.64 0.74 24.14
N MET A 74 -13.27 -0.32 23.63
CA MET A 74 -13.68 -0.42 22.23
C MET A 74 -15.15 -0.02 22.06
N THR A 75 -16.05 -0.63 22.82
CA THR A 75 -17.48 -0.29 22.81
C THR A 75 -18.13 -0.62 24.14
N GLN A 76 -19.25 0.03 24.40
CA GLN A 76 -20.15 -0.31 25.50
C GLN A 76 -21.59 -0.08 25.08
N ASP A 77 -22.48 -1.02 25.38
CA ASP A 77 -23.87 -0.99 24.95
C ASP A 77 -24.79 -1.68 25.97
N ALA A 78 -26.02 -1.21 26.08
CA ALA A 78 -27.09 -1.94 26.78
C ALA A 78 -27.71 -2.95 25.80
N ILE A 79 -27.42 -4.23 25.98
CA ILE A 79 -27.92 -5.29 25.10
C ILE A 79 -28.75 -6.31 25.89
N GLY A 80 -29.97 -6.48 25.46
CA GLY A 80 -30.88 -7.44 26.13
C GLY A 80 -31.24 -7.01 27.55
N ARG A 81 -30.68 -7.67 28.57
CA ARG A 81 -30.91 -7.39 29.99
C ARG A 81 -29.67 -6.98 30.76
N GLN A 82 -28.60 -6.65 30.07
CA GLN A 82 -27.31 -6.36 30.66
C GLN A 82 -26.56 -5.25 29.89
N ASP A 83 -25.64 -4.63 30.57
CA ASP A 83 -24.63 -3.81 29.94
C ASP A 83 -23.51 -4.73 29.40
N VAL A 84 -23.01 -4.48 28.21
CA VAL A 84 -21.89 -5.20 27.59
C VAL A 84 -20.80 -4.20 27.28
N ALA A 85 -19.58 -4.45 27.74
CA ALA A 85 -18.43 -3.62 27.45
C ALA A 85 -17.28 -4.47 26.89
N VAL A 86 -16.66 -3.99 25.82
CA VAL A 86 -15.50 -4.61 25.19
C VAL A 86 -14.27 -3.77 25.48
N LEU A 87 -13.26 -4.37 26.08
CA LEU A 87 -11.96 -3.78 26.36
C LEU A 87 -10.90 -4.60 25.63
N VAL A 88 -9.94 -3.91 24.99
CA VAL A 88 -9.00 -4.54 24.06
C VAL A 88 -7.56 -4.19 24.40
N SER A 89 -6.65 -5.15 24.24
CA SER A 89 -5.21 -4.90 24.21
C SER A 89 -4.51 -5.97 23.35
N ARG A 90 -3.19 -5.87 23.25
CA ARG A 90 -2.41 -6.83 22.46
C ARG A 90 -2.42 -8.23 23.10
N PRO A 91 -2.24 -9.29 22.30
CA PRO A 91 -1.99 -10.63 22.85
C PRO A 91 -0.78 -10.62 23.78
N GLY A 92 -0.92 -11.24 24.94
CA GLY A 92 0.13 -11.30 25.97
C GLY A 92 0.21 -10.07 26.88
N ASP A 93 -0.53 -8.99 26.64
CA ASP A 93 -0.58 -7.85 27.54
C ASP A 93 -1.27 -8.24 28.85
N SER A 94 -0.61 -7.91 29.97
CA SER A 94 -1.25 -7.88 31.29
C SER A 94 -2.06 -6.60 31.40
N ILE A 95 -3.38 -6.74 31.50
CA ILE A 95 -4.30 -5.62 31.67
C ILE A 95 -4.91 -5.62 33.07
N GLU A 96 -5.26 -4.44 33.53
CA GLU A 96 -5.97 -4.23 34.77
C GLU A 96 -7.05 -3.16 34.60
N LEU A 97 -8.18 -3.34 35.27
CA LEU A 97 -9.24 -2.35 35.35
C LEU A 97 -9.85 -2.29 36.74
N ALA A 98 -10.39 -1.15 37.11
CA ALA A 98 -11.11 -0.93 38.35
C ALA A 98 -12.49 -0.34 38.07
N LEU A 99 -13.54 -0.99 38.58
CA LEU A 99 -14.93 -0.52 38.50
C LEU A 99 -15.36 0.08 39.83
N GLU A 100 -16.10 1.18 39.79
CA GLU A 100 -16.78 1.74 40.95
C GLU A 100 -17.91 0.82 41.37
N CYS A 101 -17.84 0.29 42.59
CA CYS A 101 -18.85 -0.58 43.17
C CYS A 101 -19.04 -0.20 44.66
N PRO A 102 -20.08 0.57 45.01
CA PRO A 102 -20.31 0.97 46.42
C PRO A 102 -20.41 -0.20 47.39
N GLN A 103 -20.79 -1.37 46.91
CA GLN A 103 -20.86 -2.62 47.64
C GLN A 103 -20.12 -3.71 46.85
N LYS A 104 -19.65 -4.76 47.58
CA LYS A 104 -19.00 -5.90 46.94
C LYS A 104 -19.93 -6.60 45.97
N PRO A 105 -19.62 -6.62 44.66
CA PRO A 105 -20.44 -7.33 43.66
C PRO A 105 -20.15 -8.82 43.69
N LYS A 106 -21.07 -9.60 43.10
CA LYS A 106 -20.80 -10.97 42.69
C LYS A 106 -20.17 -10.97 41.30
N THR A 107 -19.05 -11.66 41.17
CA THR A 107 -18.34 -11.82 39.92
C THR A 107 -18.30 -13.28 39.50
N THR A 108 -18.41 -13.54 38.19
CA THR A 108 -18.30 -14.87 37.62
C THR A 108 -17.43 -14.81 36.39
N VAL A 109 -16.30 -15.52 36.37
CA VAL A 109 -15.50 -15.72 35.16
C VAL A 109 -16.19 -16.79 34.33
N LEU A 110 -16.70 -16.41 33.17
CA LEU A 110 -17.45 -17.31 32.25
C LEU A 110 -16.52 -17.97 31.24
N GLU A 111 -15.42 -17.30 30.89
CA GLU A 111 -14.40 -17.79 29.94
C GLU A 111 -13.05 -17.13 30.26
N GLY A 112 -11.94 -17.83 30.02
CA GLY A 112 -10.59 -17.34 30.29
C GLY A 112 -10.22 -17.35 31.77
N THR A 113 -9.31 -16.47 32.14
CA THR A 113 -8.82 -16.29 33.53
C THR A 113 -8.91 -14.83 33.93
N ALA A 114 -9.14 -14.55 35.20
CA ALA A 114 -9.06 -13.22 35.77
C ALA A 114 -8.80 -13.28 37.27
N ASP A 115 -7.89 -12.45 37.74
CA ASP A 115 -7.66 -12.18 39.16
C ASP A 115 -8.63 -11.08 39.58
N ILE A 116 -9.41 -11.34 40.63
CA ILE A 116 -10.50 -10.47 41.06
C ILE A 116 -10.31 -10.13 42.54
N SER A 117 -10.27 -8.82 42.81
CA SER A 117 -10.24 -8.31 44.20
C SER A 117 -11.25 -7.18 44.38
N TYR A 118 -11.68 -6.96 45.62
CA TYR A 118 -12.57 -5.85 45.96
C TYR A 118 -12.05 -5.13 47.22
N GLU A 119 -11.79 -3.86 47.06
CA GLU A 119 -11.26 -3.01 48.15
C GLU A 119 -11.73 -1.56 47.97
N ALA A 120 -12.03 -0.88 49.06
CA ALA A 120 -12.33 0.57 49.09
C ALA A 120 -13.36 1.02 48.03
N GLY A 121 -14.44 0.23 47.83
CA GLY A 121 -15.48 0.57 46.84
C GLY A 121 -15.09 0.36 45.37
N ALA A 122 -13.98 -0.32 45.12
CA ALA A 122 -13.53 -0.67 43.78
C ALA A 122 -13.44 -2.19 43.58
N LEU A 123 -14.01 -2.66 42.49
CA LEU A 123 -13.77 -4.01 41.99
C LEU A 123 -12.61 -3.94 41.01
N ARG A 124 -11.49 -4.61 41.32
CA ARG A 124 -10.33 -4.74 40.44
C ARG A 124 -10.38 -6.08 39.72
N ILE A 125 -10.08 -6.06 38.45
CA ILE A 125 -10.00 -7.24 37.58
C ILE A 125 -8.70 -7.12 36.80
N ALA A 126 -7.84 -8.14 36.90
CA ALA A 126 -6.59 -8.21 36.16
C ALA A 126 -6.52 -9.53 35.39
N THR A 127 -5.98 -9.50 34.19
CA THR A 127 -5.76 -10.70 33.37
C THR A 127 -4.67 -10.47 32.35
N THR A 128 -4.04 -11.55 31.88
CA THR A 128 -3.20 -11.54 30.70
C THR A 128 -4.02 -11.98 29.49
N LEU A 129 -4.09 -11.14 28.46
CA LEU A 129 -4.95 -11.40 27.30
C LEU A 129 -4.37 -12.50 26.40
N SER A 130 -5.23 -13.50 26.12
CA SER A 130 -4.97 -14.56 25.16
C SER A 130 -6.35 -15.02 24.63
N GLY A 131 -6.78 -14.45 23.52
CA GLY A 131 -8.14 -14.62 23.03
C GLY A 131 -9.15 -13.76 23.78
N LEU A 132 -10.25 -14.37 24.23
CA LEU A 132 -11.36 -13.72 24.93
C LEU A 132 -11.46 -14.20 26.37
N SER A 133 -11.47 -13.27 27.32
CA SER A 133 -11.90 -13.51 28.69
C SER A 133 -13.24 -12.83 28.94
N ARG A 134 -14.15 -13.50 29.66
CA ARG A 134 -15.50 -13.00 29.96
C ARG A 134 -15.74 -12.97 31.46
N VAL A 135 -16.04 -11.79 31.96
CA VAL A 135 -16.39 -11.60 33.39
C VAL A 135 -17.77 -10.98 33.52
N LEU A 136 -18.66 -11.67 34.19
CA LEU A 136 -19.99 -11.17 34.51
C LEU A 136 -19.98 -10.59 35.93
N VAL A 137 -20.38 -9.31 36.05
CA VAL A 137 -20.46 -8.56 37.31
C VAL A 137 -21.93 -8.27 37.63
N THR A 138 -22.43 -8.73 38.81
CA THR A 138 -23.82 -8.53 39.25
C THR A 138 -23.85 -7.92 40.65
N GLY A 139 -24.90 -7.14 40.96
CA GLY A 139 -25.02 -6.46 42.27
C GLY A 139 -24.02 -5.29 42.41
N GLY A 140 -23.48 -5.06 43.61
CA GLY A 140 -22.49 -4.04 43.86
C GLY A 140 -22.99 -2.60 43.76
N GLY A 141 -24.29 -2.36 43.97
CA GLY A 141 -24.89 -1.03 43.84
C GLY A 141 -25.64 -0.80 42.50
N SER A 142 -25.63 -1.76 41.58
CA SER A 142 -26.40 -1.72 40.34
C SER A 142 -27.29 -2.95 40.20
N HIS A 143 -28.51 -2.76 39.66
CA HIS A 143 -29.40 -3.83 39.33
C HIS A 143 -29.14 -4.45 37.94
N THR A 144 -28.48 -3.71 37.05
CA THR A 144 -28.13 -4.19 35.70
C THR A 144 -26.82 -4.97 35.76
N PRO A 145 -26.78 -6.21 35.30
CA PRO A 145 -25.55 -6.96 35.14
C PRO A 145 -24.62 -6.27 34.11
N LEU A 146 -23.32 -6.34 34.33
CA LEU A 146 -22.31 -5.92 33.36
C LEU A 146 -21.51 -7.14 32.89
N LEU A 147 -21.54 -7.39 31.60
CA LEU A 147 -20.65 -8.35 30.94
C LEU A 147 -19.44 -7.63 30.39
N LEU A 148 -18.26 -7.96 30.91
CA LEU A 148 -16.98 -7.53 30.39
C LEU A 148 -16.46 -8.56 29.39
N LEU A 149 -16.17 -8.13 28.20
CA LEU A 149 -15.47 -8.88 27.15
C LEU A 149 -14.07 -8.29 27.03
N LEU A 150 -13.08 -9.02 27.55
CA LEU A 150 -11.67 -8.63 27.55
C LEU A 150 -11.00 -9.41 26.42
N ALA A 151 -10.74 -8.73 25.29
CA ALA A 151 -10.31 -9.37 24.05
C ALA A 151 -8.90 -8.92 23.67
N ASP A 152 -8.13 -9.83 23.10
CA ASP A 152 -6.92 -9.42 22.37
C ASP A 152 -7.25 -8.85 20.98
N ASP A 153 -6.28 -8.17 20.34
CA ASP A 153 -6.49 -7.52 19.04
C ASP A 153 -7.08 -8.47 17.98
N PRO A 154 -6.54 -9.69 17.75
CA PRO A 154 -7.13 -10.61 16.77
C PRO A 154 -8.58 -11.00 17.08
N THR A 155 -8.91 -11.20 18.35
CA THR A 155 -10.27 -11.53 18.80
C THR A 155 -11.19 -10.33 18.62
N SER A 156 -10.72 -9.13 18.94
CA SER A 156 -11.51 -7.91 18.79
C SER A 156 -11.82 -7.59 17.33
N ALA A 157 -10.92 -7.93 16.40
CA ALA A 157 -11.14 -7.77 14.96
C ALA A 157 -12.31 -8.61 14.41
N ALA A 158 -12.74 -9.64 15.14
CA ALA A 158 -13.91 -10.45 14.82
C ALA A 158 -15.16 -10.05 15.63
N LEU A 159 -15.14 -8.88 16.28
CA LEU A 159 -16.29 -8.31 17.00
C LEU A 159 -16.89 -7.14 16.19
N TRP A 160 -18.18 -7.27 15.87
CA TRP A 160 -18.91 -6.34 14.99
C TRP A 160 -20.10 -5.75 15.75
N ARG A 161 -20.09 -4.44 15.95
CA ARG A 161 -21.19 -3.71 16.56
C ARG A 161 -22.05 -3.04 15.49
N HIS A 162 -23.37 -3.23 15.60
CA HIS A 162 -24.35 -2.60 14.72
C HIS A 162 -25.52 -2.02 15.51
N ASP A 163 -26.04 -0.89 15.07
CA ASP A 163 -27.27 -0.32 15.57
C ASP A 163 -28.47 -0.86 14.78
N THR A 164 -29.53 -1.23 15.48
CA THR A 164 -30.82 -1.55 14.89
C THR A 164 -31.93 -0.73 15.56
N PRO A 165 -33.11 -0.57 14.93
CA PRO A 165 -34.25 0.09 15.58
C PRO A 165 -34.67 -0.54 16.89
N SER A 166 -34.37 -1.82 17.11
CA SER A 166 -34.67 -2.57 18.34
C SER A 166 -33.57 -2.45 19.40
N GLY A 167 -32.46 -1.80 19.10
CA GLY A 167 -31.28 -1.63 19.94
C GLY A 167 -29.99 -2.18 19.32
N PRO A 168 -28.86 -2.00 20.01
CA PRO A 168 -27.57 -2.46 19.53
C PRO A 168 -27.45 -3.98 19.50
N VAL A 169 -26.68 -4.46 18.53
CA VAL A 169 -26.31 -5.88 18.36
C VAL A 169 -24.79 -5.97 18.29
N LEU A 170 -24.24 -6.93 19.01
CA LEU A 170 -22.83 -7.30 18.91
C LEU A 170 -22.73 -8.71 18.35
N VAL A 171 -21.90 -8.88 17.32
CA VAL A 171 -21.66 -10.16 16.65
C VAL A 171 -20.19 -10.52 16.77
N ARG A 172 -19.88 -11.79 17.08
CA ARG A 172 -18.52 -12.32 17.11
C ARG A 172 -18.38 -13.51 16.17
N GLY A 173 -17.26 -13.60 15.50
CA GLY A 173 -16.79 -14.77 14.77
C GLY A 173 -16.56 -14.55 13.28
N PRO A 174 -17.53 -14.08 12.47
CA PRO A 174 -17.31 -13.84 11.06
C PRO A 174 -16.19 -12.83 10.78
N ALA A 175 -15.47 -13.02 9.68
CA ALA A 175 -14.42 -12.09 9.25
C ALA A 175 -14.96 -10.69 8.91
N LEU A 176 -16.22 -10.62 8.46
CA LEU A 176 -16.91 -9.36 8.20
C LEU A 176 -18.42 -9.54 8.42
N VAL A 177 -19.04 -8.59 9.11
CA VAL A 177 -20.50 -8.44 9.16
C VAL A 177 -20.86 -7.14 8.44
N ARG A 178 -21.52 -7.24 7.29
CA ARG A 178 -21.86 -6.09 6.43
C ARG A 178 -23.12 -5.39 6.88
N THR A 179 -24.14 -6.18 7.18
CA THR A 179 -25.43 -5.63 7.62
C THR A 179 -26.04 -6.46 8.75
N VAL A 180 -26.74 -5.76 9.64
CA VAL A 180 -27.56 -6.36 10.70
C VAL A 180 -28.94 -5.72 10.64
N ARG A 181 -29.99 -6.54 10.51
CA ARG A 181 -31.37 -6.07 10.45
C ARG A 181 -32.25 -6.90 11.38
N ALA A 182 -32.88 -6.24 12.34
CA ALA A 182 -33.92 -6.83 13.15
C ALA A 182 -35.29 -6.68 12.46
N ALA A 183 -36.05 -7.78 12.40
CA ALA A 183 -37.39 -7.81 11.83
C ALA A 183 -38.28 -8.69 12.75
N GLY A 184 -39.04 -8.07 13.65
CA GLY A 184 -39.75 -8.76 14.71
C GLY A 184 -38.80 -9.61 15.57
N PRO A 185 -39.06 -10.91 15.77
CA PRO A 185 -38.21 -11.78 16.58
C PRO A 185 -36.98 -12.30 15.82
N THR A 186 -36.75 -11.84 14.60
CA THR A 186 -35.72 -12.37 13.70
C THR A 186 -34.59 -11.37 13.47
N LEU A 187 -33.36 -11.84 13.53
CA LEU A 187 -32.16 -11.09 13.20
C LEU A 187 -31.58 -11.63 11.89
N HIS A 188 -31.43 -10.75 10.92
CA HIS A 188 -30.81 -11.04 9.62
C HIS A 188 -29.43 -10.43 9.56
N LEU A 189 -28.43 -11.26 9.38
CA LEU A 189 -27.02 -10.90 9.24
C LEU A 189 -26.55 -11.19 7.81
N THR A 190 -25.77 -10.28 7.24
CA THR A 190 -25.03 -10.57 6.00
C THR A 190 -23.55 -10.29 6.22
N GLY A 191 -22.70 -11.08 5.61
CA GLY A 191 -21.26 -10.92 5.78
C GLY A 191 -20.46 -12.05 5.15
N ASP A 192 -19.19 -12.10 5.50
CA ASP A 192 -18.22 -13.00 4.92
C ASP A 192 -17.46 -13.77 6.01
N THR A 193 -17.07 -14.98 5.65
CA THR A 193 -16.14 -15.83 6.40
C THR A 193 -14.90 -16.08 5.57
N THR A 194 -13.72 -16.15 6.18
CA THR A 194 -12.46 -16.53 5.52
C THR A 194 -12.10 -18.00 5.69
N ALA A 195 -12.71 -18.63 6.71
CA ALA A 195 -12.62 -20.04 7.05
C ALA A 195 -13.93 -20.44 7.77
N PRO A 196 -14.19 -21.72 8.04
CA PRO A 196 -15.26 -22.10 8.96
C PRO A 196 -15.12 -21.31 10.27
N SER A 197 -16.17 -20.65 10.69
CA SER A 197 -16.13 -19.75 11.85
C SER A 197 -17.34 -19.89 12.75
N ASP A 198 -17.13 -19.70 14.05
CA ASP A 198 -18.22 -19.63 15.00
C ASP A 198 -19.06 -18.38 14.75
N LEU A 199 -20.31 -18.40 15.17
CA LEU A 199 -21.16 -17.22 15.21
C LEU A 199 -21.75 -17.10 16.61
N GLU A 200 -21.47 -15.96 17.22
CA GLU A 200 -22.06 -15.58 18.49
C GLU A 200 -22.69 -14.18 18.39
N VAL A 201 -23.88 -14.03 18.99
CA VAL A 201 -24.67 -12.82 18.86
C VAL A 201 -25.23 -12.40 20.21
N TRP A 202 -24.95 -11.18 20.64
CA TRP A 202 -25.68 -10.46 21.67
C TRP A 202 -26.72 -9.58 21.00
N ALA A 203 -27.96 -9.71 21.32
CA ALA A 203 -29.07 -9.05 20.65
C ALA A 203 -30.07 -8.42 21.62
N PRO A 204 -30.90 -7.46 21.17
CA PRO A 204 -32.04 -6.96 21.92
C PRO A 204 -32.98 -8.07 22.35
N ARG A 205 -33.81 -7.77 23.35
CA ARG A 205 -34.85 -8.71 23.82
C ARG A 205 -35.81 -9.08 22.70
N GLY A 206 -36.28 -10.31 22.72
CA GLY A 206 -37.31 -10.80 21.79
C GLY A 206 -36.75 -11.32 20.47
N ILE A 207 -35.42 -11.33 20.28
CA ILE A 207 -34.78 -12.02 19.16
C ILE A 207 -34.64 -13.51 19.54
N ASP A 208 -35.23 -14.39 18.73
CA ASP A 208 -35.23 -15.85 18.93
C ASP A 208 -34.74 -16.63 17.69
N ALA A 209 -34.61 -15.97 16.54
CA ALA A 209 -34.10 -16.56 15.31
C ALA A 209 -33.02 -15.69 14.67
N VAL A 210 -31.95 -16.33 14.19
CA VAL A 210 -30.83 -15.68 13.49
C VAL A 210 -30.67 -16.28 12.10
N TYR A 211 -30.51 -15.42 11.11
CA TYR A 211 -30.20 -15.80 9.74
C TYR A 211 -28.82 -15.21 9.35
N TRP A 212 -28.00 -16.04 8.76
CA TRP A 212 -26.72 -15.66 8.14
C TRP A 212 -26.82 -15.83 6.62
N ASN A 213 -26.60 -14.76 5.87
CA ASN A 213 -26.68 -14.77 4.39
C ASN A 213 -27.95 -15.49 3.88
N ARG A 214 -29.12 -15.16 4.47
CA ARG A 214 -30.45 -15.73 4.19
C ARG A 214 -30.70 -17.17 4.71
N THR A 215 -29.68 -17.84 5.23
CA THR A 215 -29.83 -19.20 5.80
C THR A 215 -30.06 -19.11 7.29
N ARG A 216 -31.09 -19.83 7.79
CA ARG A 216 -31.38 -19.91 9.21
C ARG A 216 -30.25 -20.63 9.94
N VAL A 217 -29.76 -20.06 11.03
CA VAL A 217 -28.72 -20.64 11.89
C VAL A 217 -29.36 -21.19 13.14
N ALA A 218 -29.07 -22.45 13.49
CA ALA A 218 -29.52 -23.05 14.74
C ALA A 218 -28.66 -22.47 15.89
N MET A 219 -29.32 -21.77 16.82
CA MET A 219 -28.67 -21.09 17.94
C MET A 219 -28.94 -21.76 19.26
N SER A 220 -28.07 -21.58 20.23
CA SER A 220 -28.23 -21.95 21.65
C SER A 220 -27.91 -20.75 22.53
N ALA A 221 -28.74 -20.49 23.55
CA ALA A 221 -28.48 -19.44 24.52
C ALA A 221 -27.30 -19.80 25.43
N THR A 222 -26.56 -18.78 25.87
CA THR A 222 -25.41 -18.92 26.77
C THR A 222 -25.63 -18.20 28.09
N HIS A 223 -24.79 -18.48 29.08
CA HIS A 223 -24.79 -17.78 30.36
C HIS A 223 -24.30 -16.33 30.28
N SER A 224 -23.62 -15.95 29.18
CA SER A 224 -23.20 -14.57 28.90
C SER A 224 -24.33 -13.71 28.31
N GLY A 225 -25.56 -14.27 28.15
CA GLY A 225 -26.68 -13.57 27.56
C GLY A 225 -26.59 -13.46 26.02
N SER A 226 -25.69 -14.18 25.39
CA SER A 226 -25.58 -14.32 23.94
C SER A 226 -26.30 -15.56 23.43
N MET A 227 -26.40 -15.66 22.11
CA MET A 227 -26.75 -16.88 21.37
C MET A 227 -25.55 -17.33 20.58
N VAL A 228 -25.19 -18.60 20.61
CA VAL A 228 -24.08 -19.20 19.85
C VAL A 228 -24.62 -20.20 18.85
N ALA A 229 -24.10 -20.18 17.64
CA ALA A 229 -24.47 -21.16 16.62
C ALA A 229 -24.04 -22.57 17.04
N ARG A 230 -24.90 -23.54 16.80
CA ARG A 230 -24.63 -24.96 17.14
C ARG A 230 -23.60 -25.60 16.22
N HIS A 231 -23.42 -25.04 15.03
CA HIS A 231 -22.44 -25.46 14.03
C HIS A 231 -21.76 -24.23 13.49
N GLN A 232 -20.48 -24.37 13.11
CA GLN A 232 -19.76 -23.30 12.48
C GLN A 232 -20.42 -22.85 11.17
N LEU A 233 -20.34 -21.57 10.88
CA LEU A 233 -20.63 -21.05 9.55
C LEU A 233 -19.63 -21.65 8.56
N ALA A 234 -20.09 -21.99 7.37
CA ALA A 234 -19.22 -22.51 6.32
C ALA A 234 -18.19 -21.44 5.90
N GLY A 235 -16.97 -21.86 5.69
CA GLY A 235 -15.96 -21.06 5.01
C GLY A 235 -16.26 -20.91 3.50
N PRO A 236 -15.60 -19.99 2.81
CA PRO A 236 -15.72 -19.86 1.37
C PRO A 236 -15.14 -21.09 0.66
N PRO A 237 -15.68 -21.46 -0.51
CA PRO A 237 -15.04 -22.46 -1.35
C PRO A 237 -13.64 -21.96 -1.80
N PRO A 238 -12.68 -22.87 -2.02
CA PRO A 238 -11.33 -22.49 -2.41
C PRO A 238 -11.30 -21.80 -3.79
N VAL A 239 -10.50 -20.76 -3.92
CA VAL A 239 -10.18 -20.13 -5.20
C VAL A 239 -8.94 -20.82 -5.77
N ILE A 240 -9.09 -21.42 -6.96
CA ILE A 240 -7.98 -22.05 -7.66
C ILE A 240 -7.31 -21.01 -8.54
N LEU A 241 -6.02 -20.76 -8.25
CA LEU A 241 -5.22 -19.82 -9.04
C LEU A 241 -4.62 -20.52 -10.26
N PRO A 242 -4.71 -19.88 -11.46
CA PRO A 242 -4.08 -20.42 -12.65
C PRO A 242 -2.56 -20.26 -12.59
N ALA A 243 -1.83 -21.18 -13.20
CA ALA A 243 -0.41 -20.97 -13.49
C ALA A 243 -0.29 -19.92 -14.61
N LEU A 244 0.67 -18.99 -14.47
CA LEU A 244 1.02 -18.02 -15.50
C LEU A 244 2.02 -18.65 -16.47
N THR A 245 1.54 -19.22 -17.55
CA THR A 245 2.31 -19.91 -18.60
C THR A 245 2.03 -19.32 -19.96
N GLY A 246 2.72 -19.79 -21.00
CA GLY A 246 2.48 -19.31 -22.37
C GLY A 246 2.88 -17.85 -22.55
N TRP A 247 4.02 -17.47 -22.01
CA TRP A 247 4.55 -16.13 -22.15
C TRP A 247 5.10 -15.91 -23.56
N HIS A 248 4.81 -14.73 -24.11
CA HIS A 248 5.40 -14.22 -25.34
C HIS A 248 6.25 -12.99 -25.03
N ARG A 249 7.37 -12.86 -25.72
CA ARG A 249 8.34 -11.78 -25.53
C ARG A 249 8.60 -11.04 -26.84
N ALA A 250 8.66 -9.73 -26.77
CA ALA A 250 9.18 -8.88 -27.85
C ALA A 250 10.23 -7.90 -27.30
N PRO A 251 11.36 -7.72 -28.01
CA PRO A 251 12.26 -6.62 -27.70
C PRO A 251 11.61 -5.29 -28.09
N GLU A 252 11.93 -4.23 -27.36
CA GLU A 252 11.55 -2.87 -27.71
C GLU A 252 12.82 -2.04 -27.95
N ASN A 253 12.66 -0.77 -28.21
CA ASN A 253 13.60 0.31 -28.51
C ASN A 253 13.86 0.48 -29.99
N PRO A 254 12.82 0.55 -30.83
CA PRO A 254 13.01 0.93 -32.23
C PRO A 254 13.59 2.33 -32.36
N GLU A 255 13.35 3.21 -31.37
CA GLU A 255 13.86 4.58 -31.30
C GLU A 255 15.40 4.64 -31.18
N ALA A 256 16.05 3.55 -30.80
CA ALA A 256 17.50 3.47 -30.80
C ALA A 256 18.08 3.26 -32.20
N ALA A 257 17.28 2.71 -33.13
CA ALA A 257 17.74 2.42 -34.49
C ALA A 257 17.96 3.72 -35.30
N PRO A 258 19.02 3.79 -36.10
CA PRO A 258 19.32 5.00 -36.91
C PRO A 258 18.21 5.36 -37.90
N ASP A 259 17.54 4.37 -38.48
CA ASP A 259 16.49 4.49 -39.48
C ASP A 259 15.08 4.71 -38.90
N PHE A 260 14.95 4.83 -37.58
CA PHE A 260 13.65 5.12 -36.96
C PHE A 260 13.14 6.50 -37.36
N ASP A 261 11.91 6.58 -37.85
CA ASP A 261 11.26 7.83 -38.22
C ASP A 261 10.74 8.60 -37.00
N ASP A 262 11.47 9.66 -36.64
CA ASP A 262 11.11 10.61 -35.58
C ASP A 262 10.58 11.94 -36.12
N SER A 263 10.24 12.03 -37.41
CA SER A 263 9.83 13.28 -38.07
C SER A 263 8.61 13.93 -37.44
N ALA A 264 7.71 13.12 -36.84
CA ALA A 264 6.51 13.60 -36.13
C ALA A 264 6.81 14.09 -34.69
N TRP A 265 8.00 13.90 -34.17
CA TRP A 265 8.34 14.31 -32.81
C TRP A 265 8.59 15.82 -32.74
N PRO A 266 8.19 16.50 -31.64
CA PRO A 266 8.54 17.89 -31.40
C PRO A 266 10.05 18.12 -31.43
N ILE A 267 10.46 19.24 -32.07
CA ILE A 267 11.84 19.70 -31.97
C ILE A 267 12.03 20.37 -30.61
N ALA A 268 13.11 20.02 -29.92
CA ALA A 268 13.47 20.62 -28.64
C ALA A 268 14.32 21.86 -28.88
N ASP A 269 13.68 23.00 -29.19
CA ASP A 269 14.30 24.27 -29.60
C ASP A 269 13.96 25.47 -28.71
N LYS A 270 13.18 25.25 -27.63
CA LYS A 270 12.83 26.32 -26.68
C LYS A 270 14.08 26.92 -26.05
N GLN A 271 14.04 28.25 -25.83
CA GLN A 271 15.16 29.03 -25.27
C GLN A 271 14.91 29.46 -23.82
N THR A 272 13.67 29.31 -23.34
CA THR A 272 13.26 29.69 -21.98
C THR A 272 12.43 28.57 -21.35
N SER A 273 12.51 28.46 -20.04
CA SER A 273 11.78 27.49 -19.25
C SER A 273 11.12 28.15 -18.05
N TYR A 274 10.03 27.57 -17.56
CA TYR A 274 9.41 27.90 -16.27
C TYR A 274 10.02 27.09 -15.11
N SER A 275 10.96 26.19 -15.40
CA SER A 275 11.65 25.40 -14.40
C SER A 275 12.55 26.27 -13.50
N THR A 276 12.72 25.82 -12.26
CA THR A 276 13.72 26.36 -11.34
C THR A 276 15.16 25.89 -11.69
N THR A 277 15.29 24.89 -12.57
CA THR A 277 16.59 24.44 -13.07
C THR A 277 17.09 25.44 -14.13
N PRO A 278 18.32 25.95 -14.00
CA PRO A 278 18.89 26.87 -14.99
C PRO A 278 19.00 26.23 -16.37
N VAL A 279 18.62 26.99 -17.40
CA VAL A 279 18.85 26.58 -18.79
C VAL A 279 20.37 26.71 -19.11
N PRO A 280 21.00 25.67 -19.68
CA PRO A 280 22.39 25.73 -20.05
C PRO A 280 22.69 26.84 -21.08
N ALA A 281 23.75 27.60 -20.87
CA ALA A 281 24.12 28.67 -21.77
C ALA A 281 24.48 28.13 -23.17
N GLY A 282 23.90 28.72 -24.21
CA GLY A 282 24.19 28.38 -25.61
C GLY A 282 23.50 27.09 -26.11
N GLY A 283 22.62 26.46 -25.32
CA GLY A 283 21.87 25.31 -25.71
C GLY A 283 20.35 25.54 -25.60
N PRO A 284 19.54 24.70 -26.23
CA PRO A 284 18.10 24.73 -26.07
C PRO A 284 17.68 24.12 -24.70
N VAL A 285 16.47 24.42 -24.29
CA VAL A 285 15.80 23.71 -23.18
C VAL A 285 15.47 22.29 -23.62
N LEU A 286 16.01 21.29 -22.91
CA LEU A 286 15.72 19.87 -23.15
C LEU A 286 14.79 19.26 -22.09
N PHE A 287 14.26 20.08 -21.18
CA PHE A 287 13.44 19.60 -20.06
C PHE A 287 12.12 19.05 -20.57
N ALA A 288 11.79 17.82 -20.15
CA ALA A 288 10.62 17.10 -20.62
C ALA A 288 9.31 17.86 -20.36
N ASP A 289 9.21 18.50 -19.21
CA ASP A 289 8.02 19.26 -18.80
C ASP A 289 7.71 20.43 -19.72
N ASP A 290 8.73 21.09 -20.26
CA ASP A 290 8.55 22.21 -21.19
C ASP A 290 7.91 21.78 -22.51
N TYR A 291 7.93 20.49 -22.82
CA TYR A 291 7.31 19.89 -24.02
C TYR A 291 6.04 19.11 -23.69
N GLY A 292 5.52 19.21 -22.43
CA GLY A 292 4.28 18.58 -22.00
C GLY A 292 4.44 17.13 -21.56
N PHE A 293 5.64 16.63 -21.36
CA PHE A 293 5.92 15.26 -20.94
C PHE A 293 6.22 15.23 -19.44
N HIS A 294 5.17 15.15 -18.62
CA HIS A 294 5.24 15.27 -17.15
C HIS A 294 5.39 13.93 -16.42
N TYR A 295 5.31 12.80 -17.12
CA TYR A 295 5.38 11.46 -16.54
C TYR A 295 5.82 10.41 -17.56
N GLY A 296 6.21 9.23 -17.07
CA GLY A 296 6.65 8.12 -17.91
C GLY A 296 8.05 8.29 -18.46
N ASP A 297 8.38 7.49 -19.45
CA ASP A 297 9.65 7.54 -20.15
C ASP A 297 9.67 8.63 -21.23
N VAL A 298 10.82 9.26 -21.42
CA VAL A 298 11.01 10.31 -22.42
C VAL A 298 12.19 9.96 -23.30
N TRP A 299 11.95 9.88 -24.60
CA TRP A 299 12.95 9.70 -25.63
C TRP A 299 13.46 11.03 -26.16
N TYR A 300 14.76 11.10 -26.38
CA TYR A 300 15.47 12.19 -27.05
C TYR A 300 16.22 11.57 -28.22
N ARG A 301 16.12 12.17 -29.41
CA ARG A 301 16.86 11.76 -30.59
C ARG A 301 17.52 12.96 -31.24
N CYS A 302 18.74 12.76 -31.68
CA CYS A 302 19.51 13.78 -32.38
C CYS A 302 20.22 13.15 -33.56
N ALA A 303 19.83 13.54 -34.79
CA ALA A 303 20.59 13.23 -35.98
C ALA A 303 21.56 14.36 -36.27
N PHE A 304 22.82 14.04 -36.51
CA PHE A 304 23.86 15.01 -36.80
C PHE A 304 24.88 14.45 -37.81
N THR A 305 25.60 15.34 -38.44
CA THR A 305 26.70 15.00 -39.37
C THR A 305 27.94 15.76 -38.92
N GLY A 306 29.07 15.13 -38.98
CA GLY A 306 30.34 15.74 -38.65
C GLY A 306 31.29 14.76 -38.00
N PRO A 307 32.57 15.09 -37.94
CA PRO A 307 33.52 14.19 -37.34
C PRO A 307 33.22 13.98 -35.85
N VAL A 308 32.93 12.74 -35.48
CA VAL A 308 32.99 12.32 -34.09
C VAL A 308 34.40 11.84 -33.81
N ASP A 309 35.31 12.77 -33.54
CA ASP A 309 36.66 12.46 -33.06
C ASP A 309 36.70 12.34 -31.51
N ALA A 310 35.57 12.58 -30.88
CA ALA A 310 35.41 12.50 -29.43
C ALA A 310 35.57 11.07 -28.91
N THR A 311 36.18 10.94 -27.76
CA THR A 311 36.35 9.67 -27.07
C THR A 311 35.28 9.40 -26.04
N GLY A 312 34.49 10.43 -25.66
CA GLY A 312 33.45 10.35 -24.66
C GLY A 312 32.22 11.19 -25.01
N LEU A 313 31.11 10.85 -24.33
CA LEU A 313 29.86 11.58 -24.36
C LEU A 313 29.42 11.83 -22.90
N ALA A 314 29.15 13.07 -22.55
CA ALA A 314 28.62 13.50 -21.26
C ALA A 314 27.17 13.91 -21.41
N LEU A 315 26.27 13.25 -20.68
CA LEU A 315 24.84 13.54 -20.64
C LEU A 315 24.46 13.99 -19.23
N THR A 316 24.09 15.26 -19.07
CA THR A 316 23.55 15.77 -17.80
C THR A 316 22.04 15.68 -17.80
N TYR A 317 21.48 15.12 -16.73
CA TYR A 317 20.06 14.86 -16.63
C TYR A 317 19.53 14.98 -15.20
N GLN A 318 18.22 15.05 -15.04
CA GLN A 318 17.53 15.14 -13.76
C GLN A 318 16.25 14.29 -13.81
N THR A 319 16.05 13.41 -12.84
CA THR A 319 14.95 12.43 -12.87
C THR A 319 14.27 12.23 -11.53
N GLY A 320 14.77 12.84 -10.48
CA GLY A 320 14.45 12.40 -9.12
C GLY A 320 15.19 11.10 -8.74
N THR A 321 15.08 10.70 -7.49
CA THR A 321 15.74 9.51 -6.96
C THR A 321 15.36 8.25 -7.74
N GLN A 322 16.33 7.38 -8.00
CA GLN A 322 16.14 6.11 -8.72
C GLN A 322 15.74 6.25 -10.21
N GLY A 323 15.79 7.44 -10.81
CA GLY A 323 15.62 7.58 -12.24
C GLY A 323 16.73 6.88 -13.04
N LEU A 324 16.49 6.65 -14.33
CA LEU A 324 17.45 6.03 -15.25
C LEU A 324 17.68 6.90 -16.48
N LEU A 325 18.88 6.80 -17.02
CA LEU A 325 19.21 7.24 -18.37
C LEU A 325 19.86 6.08 -19.11
N MET A 326 19.42 5.83 -20.34
CA MET A 326 20.01 4.86 -21.27
C MET A 326 20.39 5.58 -22.54
N ALA A 327 21.56 5.27 -23.12
CA ALA A 327 22.04 5.92 -24.33
C ALA A 327 22.47 4.91 -25.39
N TRP A 328 22.29 5.29 -26.65
CA TRP A 328 22.71 4.56 -27.86
C TRP A 328 23.29 5.53 -28.87
N LEU A 329 24.34 5.12 -29.54
CA LEU A 329 24.90 5.81 -30.72
C LEU A 329 24.78 4.86 -31.89
N ASP A 330 24.11 5.28 -32.95
CA ASP A 330 23.86 4.50 -34.17
C ASP A 330 23.24 3.11 -33.88
N GLY A 331 22.38 3.04 -32.90
CA GLY A 331 21.74 1.80 -32.44
C GLY A 331 22.62 0.94 -31.52
N VAL A 332 23.88 1.29 -31.32
CA VAL A 332 24.81 0.59 -30.43
C VAL A 332 24.62 1.10 -29.00
N PRO A 333 24.31 0.23 -28.02
CA PRO A 333 24.17 0.63 -26.63
C PRO A 333 25.48 1.22 -26.08
N LEU A 334 25.42 2.43 -25.52
CA LEU A 334 26.56 3.03 -24.80
C LEU A 334 26.57 2.69 -23.32
N GLY A 335 25.41 2.46 -22.74
CA GLY A 335 25.24 2.09 -21.33
C GLY A 335 24.03 2.72 -20.68
N THR A 336 23.86 2.38 -19.41
CA THR A 336 22.80 2.88 -18.53
C THR A 336 23.42 3.58 -17.33
N HIS A 337 22.83 4.68 -16.91
CA HIS A 337 23.22 5.38 -15.70
C HIS A 337 22.00 5.58 -14.80
N ARG A 338 22.12 5.17 -13.54
CA ARG A 338 21.09 5.39 -12.52
C ARG A 338 21.37 6.70 -11.80
N MET A 339 20.31 7.47 -11.56
CA MET A 339 20.39 8.69 -10.77
C MET A 339 20.96 8.40 -9.38
N PRO A 340 22.07 9.01 -8.96
CA PRO A 340 22.63 8.80 -7.64
C PRO A 340 21.66 9.21 -6.53
N VAL A 341 21.81 8.60 -5.35
CA VAL A 341 21.10 9.06 -4.16
C VAL A 341 21.62 10.46 -3.79
N PRO A 342 20.74 11.46 -3.59
CA PRO A 342 21.18 12.81 -3.27
C PRO A 342 21.88 12.86 -1.91
N THR A 343 22.87 13.72 -1.80
CA THR A 343 23.41 14.12 -0.49
C THR A 343 22.35 14.85 0.32
N LYS A 344 22.54 14.96 1.64
CA LYS A 344 21.61 15.70 2.51
C LYS A 344 21.41 17.16 2.04
N ALA A 345 22.45 17.82 1.56
CA ALA A 345 22.36 19.19 1.04
C ALA A 345 21.52 19.25 -0.24
N GLN A 346 21.74 18.34 -1.19
CA GLN A 346 20.96 18.24 -2.43
C GLN A 346 19.48 17.92 -2.15
N ALA A 347 19.20 16.97 -1.25
CA ALA A 347 17.85 16.66 -0.83
C ALA A 347 17.14 17.86 -0.18
N THR A 348 17.90 18.72 0.52
CA THR A 348 17.36 19.94 1.13
C THR A 348 17.01 21.00 0.09
N THR A 349 17.72 21.06 -1.03
CA THR A 349 17.43 22.02 -2.13
C THR A 349 16.33 21.51 -3.07
N GLY A 350 16.01 20.20 -3.02
CA GLY A 350 15.03 19.57 -3.91
C GLY A 350 15.46 19.51 -5.39
N THR A 351 16.67 19.92 -5.71
CA THR A 351 17.18 19.96 -7.09
C THR A 351 18.57 19.36 -7.15
N TRP A 352 18.71 18.24 -7.83
CA TRP A 352 20.03 17.67 -8.13
C TRP A 352 20.03 17.04 -9.52
N SER A 353 21.12 17.23 -10.25
CA SER A 353 21.39 16.61 -11.53
C SER A 353 22.55 15.64 -11.41
N ALA A 354 22.63 14.72 -12.36
CA ALA A 354 23.80 13.88 -12.55
C ALA A 354 24.31 14.00 -13.98
N THR A 355 25.60 13.77 -14.14
CA THR A 355 26.24 13.68 -15.47
C THR A 355 26.68 12.23 -15.66
N ALA A 356 26.10 11.56 -16.65
CA ALA A 356 26.52 10.24 -17.11
C ALA A 356 27.60 10.39 -18.17
N GLY A 357 28.75 9.73 -17.98
CA GLY A 357 29.82 9.65 -18.96
C GLY A 357 29.82 8.31 -19.67
N PHE A 358 29.83 8.33 -20.99
CA PHE A 358 29.91 7.13 -21.84
C PHE A 358 31.09 7.19 -22.76
N ALA A 359 31.78 6.06 -23.00
CA ALA A 359 32.79 5.95 -24.04
C ALA A 359 32.14 5.95 -25.42
N VAL A 360 32.68 6.70 -26.36
CA VAL A 360 32.29 6.62 -27.78
C VAL A 360 33.08 5.50 -28.44
N PRO A 361 32.42 4.44 -28.98
CA PRO A 361 33.10 3.35 -29.68
C PRO A 361 33.94 3.84 -30.87
N GLU A 362 35.06 3.17 -31.14
CA GLU A 362 35.96 3.59 -32.22
C GLU A 362 35.32 3.51 -33.60
N ASP A 363 34.50 2.48 -33.83
CA ASP A 363 33.76 2.27 -35.07
C ASP A 363 32.59 3.25 -35.26
N ALA A 364 32.19 3.94 -34.19
CA ALA A 364 31.20 5.02 -34.24
C ALA A 364 31.84 6.41 -34.35
N ARG A 365 33.15 6.51 -34.62
CA ARG A 365 33.84 7.78 -34.83
C ARG A 365 34.06 7.97 -36.33
N GLY A 366 33.76 9.15 -36.83
CA GLY A 366 33.97 9.46 -38.25
C GLY A 366 33.13 10.64 -38.72
N ASP A 367 33.37 11.05 -39.95
CA ASP A 367 32.63 12.13 -40.63
C ASP A 367 31.49 11.53 -41.49
N VAL A 368 30.55 10.92 -40.81
CA VAL A 368 29.37 10.30 -41.38
C VAL A 368 28.10 10.73 -40.62
N PRO A 369 26.89 10.51 -41.15
CA PRO A 369 25.68 10.74 -40.39
C PRO A 369 25.61 9.83 -39.17
N HIS A 370 25.28 10.39 -38.03
CA HIS A 370 25.10 9.71 -36.76
C HIS A 370 23.73 9.98 -36.15
N VAL A 371 23.25 9.06 -35.30
CA VAL A 371 22.05 9.24 -34.50
C VAL A 371 22.38 8.92 -33.03
N LEU A 372 22.24 9.90 -32.16
CA LEU A 372 22.30 9.73 -30.73
C LEU A 372 20.87 9.61 -30.20
N SER A 373 20.55 8.50 -29.54
CA SER A 373 19.27 8.23 -28.93
C SER A 373 19.44 8.09 -27.41
N VAL A 374 18.58 8.76 -26.63
CA VAL A 374 18.62 8.74 -25.17
C VAL A 374 17.21 8.50 -24.64
N LEU A 375 17.06 7.50 -23.79
CA LEU A 375 15.85 7.26 -23.00
C LEU A 375 16.08 7.72 -21.57
N VAL A 376 15.23 8.61 -21.09
CA VAL A 376 15.25 9.05 -19.69
C VAL A 376 13.98 8.56 -19.00
N ARG A 377 14.15 7.90 -17.86
CA ARG A 377 13.07 7.49 -16.96
C ARG A 377 13.00 8.41 -15.76
N PRO A 378 12.20 9.49 -15.78
CA PRO A 378 11.87 10.25 -14.58
C PRO A 378 11.07 9.40 -13.60
N MET A 379 11.30 9.61 -12.30
CA MET A 379 10.54 8.89 -11.27
C MET A 379 9.39 9.72 -10.72
N ALA A 380 9.66 10.94 -10.28
CA ALA A 380 8.63 11.85 -9.75
C ALA A 380 9.17 13.28 -9.70
N HIS A 381 8.27 14.24 -9.53
CA HIS A 381 8.60 15.58 -9.07
C HIS A 381 8.76 15.61 -7.55
N ASP A 382 9.57 16.55 -7.06
CA ASP A 382 9.77 16.76 -5.64
C ASP A 382 8.55 17.46 -5.03
N GLU A 383 8.32 17.24 -3.73
CA GLU A 383 7.31 18.00 -2.99
C GLU A 383 7.76 19.45 -2.80
N ASP A 384 6.82 20.39 -2.85
CA ASP A 384 7.06 21.78 -2.51
C ASP A 384 6.94 22.02 -0.99
N GLY A 385 7.87 21.41 -0.27
CA GLY A 385 7.91 21.45 1.20
C GLY A 385 8.51 22.71 1.80
N GLY A 386 8.23 23.90 1.30
CA GLY A 386 8.77 25.08 1.95
C GLY A 386 8.93 26.34 1.07
N GLY A 387 8.11 26.47 0.06
CA GLY A 387 8.09 27.68 -0.79
C GLY A 387 9.32 27.86 -1.67
N ARG A 388 9.98 26.75 -2.02
CA ARG A 388 11.18 26.75 -2.89
C ARG A 388 10.87 26.36 -4.33
N ASP A 389 9.61 26.12 -4.65
CA ASP A 389 9.15 25.65 -5.97
C ASP A 389 9.91 24.41 -6.50
N SER A 390 10.39 23.53 -5.61
CA SER A 390 11.18 22.36 -5.98
C SER A 390 10.43 21.39 -6.90
N HIS A 391 9.08 21.40 -6.84
CA HIS A 391 8.23 20.67 -7.77
C HIS A 391 8.35 21.16 -9.22
N LYS A 392 8.89 22.36 -9.46
CA LYS A 392 9.20 22.92 -10.77
C LYS A 392 10.61 22.59 -11.27
N ALA A 393 11.38 21.82 -10.50
CA ALA A 393 12.70 21.35 -10.95
C ALA A 393 12.55 20.50 -12.22
N ALA A 394 13.44 20.72 -13.19
CA ALA A 394 13.41 20.01 -14.47
C ALA A 394 13.41 18.49 -14.31
N ARG A 395 12.79 17.81 -15.24
CA ARG A 395 12.91 16.36 -15.46
C ARG A 395 13.33 16.11 -16.91
N GLY A 396 14.13 15.06 -17.12
CA GLY A 396 14.65 14.72 -18.42
C GLY A 396 16.12 15.12 -18.61
N LEU A 397 16.52 15.25 -19.87
CA LEU A 397 17.85 15.67 -20.26
C LEU A 397 18.02 17.17 -20.01
N ILE A 398 19.20 17.58 -19.51
CA ILE A 398 19.57 18.99 -19.32
C ILE A 398 20.54 19.44 -20.42
N SER A 399 21.58 18.65 -20.66
CA SER A 399 22.57 18.93 -21.69
C SER A 399 23.26 17.67 -22.17
N ALA A 400 23.82 17.75 -23.36
CA ALA A 400 24.67 16.73 -23.97
C ALA A 400 25.90 17.36 -24.58
N ALA A 401 27.07 16.75 -24.36
CA ALA A 401 28.32 17.23 -24.94
C ALA A 401 29.25 16.04 -25.25
N PHE A 402 29.85 16.05 -26.43
CA PHE A 402 30.97 15.16 -26.72
C PHE A 402 32.22 15.66 -26.03
N THR A 403 33.08 14.76 -25.60
CA THR A 403 34.31 15.05 -24.84
C THR A 403 35.51 14.32 -25.44
N GLY A 404 36.73 14.90 -25.27
CA GLY A 404 37.99 14.30 -25.73
C GLY A 404 38.25 14.45 -27.21
N GLY A 405 37.50 15.29 -27.93
CA GLY A 405 37.69 15.62 -29.35
C GLY A 405 37.92 17.10 -29.58
N ALA A 406 38.22 17.48 -30.82
CA ALA A 406 38.54 18.86 -31.20
C ALA A 406 37.31 19.78 -31.26
N ALA A 407 36.15 19.25 -31.62
CA ALA A 407 34.90 20.01 -31.69
C ALA A 407 33.70 19.09 -31.39
N SER A 408 32.67 19.64 -30.76
CA SER A 408 31.37 18.98 -30.65
C SER A 408 30.47 19.40 -31.80
N PRO A 409 29.81 18.45 -32.50
CA PRO A 409 28.84 18.80 -33.51
C PRO A 409 27.63 19.54 -32.88
N ALA A 410 26.97 20.37 -33.67
CA ALA A 410 25.73 20.99 -33.26
C ALA A 410 24.63 19.90 -33.18
N LEU A 411 24.01 19.77 -32.02
CA LEU A 411 22.99 18.75 -31.76
C LEU A 411 21.60 19.39 -31.83
N THR A 412 20.78 18.92 -32.78
CA THR A 412 19.37 19.31 -32.88
C THR A 412 18.50 18.14 -32.38
N TRP A 413 17.81 18.37 -31.28
CA TRP A 413 17.09 17.34 -30.59
C TRP A 413 15.62 17.28 -30.98
N ARG A 414 15.09 16.07 -31.10
CA ARG A 414 13.68 15.76 -31.06
C ARG A 414 13.34 15.04 -29.75
N ILE A 415 12.15 15.27 -29.24
CA ILE A 415 11.73 14.75 -27.94
C ILE A 415 10.35 14.10 -28.05
N GLN A 416 10.18 12.95 -27.40
CA GLN A 416 8.88 12.26 -27.35
C GLN A 416 8.72 11.56 -25.99
N GLY A 417 7.65 11.86 -25.31
CA GLY A 417 7.25 11.18 -24.08
C GLY A 417 5.91 10.49 -24.21
N ALA A 418 5.17 10.44 -23.12
CA ALA A 418 3.80 9.94 -23.09
C ALA A 418 2.91 10.81 -23.98
N VAL A 419 2.09 10.17 -24.80
CA VAL A 419 1.05 10.83 -25.60
C VAL A 419 -0.32 10.39 -25.09
N ALA A 420 -1.31 11.27 -25.19
CA ALA A 420 -2.69 10.91 -24.91
C ALA A 420 -3.07 9.71 -25.77
N THR A 421 -3.47 8.62 -25.13
CA THR A 421 -3.86 7.41 -25.83
C THR A 421 -5.20 7.58 -26.51
N MET A 422 -5.41 6.85 -27.61
CA MET A 422 -6.74 6.73 -28.24
C MET A 422 -7.72 5.90 -27.40
N ASP A 423 -7.32 5.45 -26.22
CA ASP A 423 -8.13 4.67 -25.29
C ASP A 423 -8.83 5.58 -24.26
N PRO A 424 -10.09 5.97 -24.52
CA PRO A 424 -10.84 6.86 -23.62
C PRO A 424 -11.19 6.20 -22.29
N ALA A 425 -11.16 4.86 -22.22
CA ALA A 425 -11.55 4.13 -21.02
C ALA A 425 -10.50 4.24 -19.93
N ARG A 426 -9.20 4.26 -20.29
CA ARG A 426 -8.10 4.27 -19.31
C ARG A 426 -7.47 5.64 -19.11
N GLY A 427 -7.71 6.55 -20.04
CA GLY A 427 -7.22 7.93 -19.99
C GLY A 427 -5.71 8.08 -20.21
N PRO A 428 -5.21 9.33 -20.23
CA PRO A 428 -3.84 9.63 -20.66
C PRO A 428 -2.77 9.17 -19.66
N LEU A 429 -3.08 9.07 -18.38
CA LEU A 429 -2.08 8.73 -17.34
C LEU A 429 -1.83 7.22 -17.20
N ASN A 430 -2.54 6.39 -17.97
CA ASN A 430 -2.42 4.93 -17.89
C ASN A 430 -1.17 4.40 -18.59
N SER A 431 -0.64 5.10 -19.57
CA SER A 431 0.53 4.70 -20.34
C SER A 431 1.56 5.80 -20.41
N GLY A 432 2.85 5.42 -20.38
CA GLY A 432 3.97 6.32 -20.46
C GLY A 432 4.52 6.48 -21.89
N GLY A 433 5.82 6.78 -22.01
CA GLY A 433 6.47 7.12 -23.26
C GLY A 433 7.18 5.96 -23.95
N LEU A 434 7.13 4.74 -23.46
CA LEU A 434 7.70 3.57 -24.15
C LEU A 434 6.97 3.31 -25.47
N HIS A 435 7.71 2.81 -26.46
CA HIS A 435 7.13 2.48 -27.77
C HIS A 435 5.95 1.50 -27.65
N GLY A 436 6.10 0.44 -26.88
CA GLY A 436 5.04 -0.54 -26.69
C GLY A 436 3.82 0.05 -25.99
N GLU A 437 3.98 1.03 -25.09
CA GLU A 437 2.86 1.75 -24.50
C GLU A 437 2.13 2.60 -25.55
N ARG A 438 2.86 3.36 -26.36
CA ARG A 438 2.30 4.16 -27.45
C ARG A 438 1.65 3.29 -28.55
N SER A 439 2.16 2.08 -28.75
CA SER A 439 1.66 1.11 -29.74
C SER A 439 0.60 0.15 -29.18
N GLY A 440 0.18 0.34 -27.91
CA GLY A 440 -0.87 -0.46 -27.30
C GLY A 440 -0.50 -1.91 -26.98
N TRP A 441 0.79 -2.22 -26.82
CA TRP A 441 1.25 -3.58 -26.51
C TRP A 441 0.75 -4.09 -25.16
N HIS A 442 0.35 -3.21 -24.25
CA HIS A 442 -0.26 -3.53 -22.96
C HIS A 442 -1.76 -3.85 -23.05
N LEU A 443 -2.42 -3.56 -24.18
CA LEU A 443 -3.87 -3.71 -24.34
C LEU A 443 -4.27 -5.19 -24.53
N PRO A 444 -5.45 -5.61 -24.04
CA PRO A 444 -5.87 -7.01 -24.10
C PRO A 444 -5.98 -7.59 -25.51
N ASP A 445 -6.35 -6.76 -26.49
CA ASP A 445 -6.60 -7.11 -27.87
C ASP A 445 -5.37 -6.98 -28.78
N HIS A 446 -4.21 -6.62 -28.21
CA HIS A 446 -2.96 -6.62 -28.98
C HIS A 446 -2.59 -8.05 -29.43
N ASP A 447 -2.26 -8.20 -30.71
CA ASP A 447 -1.84 -9.47 -31.30
C ASP A 447 -0.35 -9.73 -31.05
N ASP A 448 -0.06 -10.64 -30.15
CA ASP A 448 1.31 -11.04 -29.76
C ASP A 448 1.73 -12.40 -30.35
N ARG A 449 1.00 -12.95 -31.34
CA ARG A 449 1.29 -14.27 -31.94
C ARG A 449 2.62 -14.33 -32.65
N THR A 450 3.15 -13.20 -33.09
CA THR A 450 4.46 -13.10 -33.74
C THR A 450 5.61 -12.94 -32.77
N TRP A 451 5.31 -12.75 -31.48
CA TRP A 451 6.33 -12.60 -30.44
C TRP A 451 6.97 -13.94 -30.11
N GLN A 452 8.20 -13.89 -29.61
CA GLN A 452 8.96 -15.08 -29.22
C GLN A 452 8.31 -15.78 -28.01
N PRO A 453 7.95 -17.08 -28.11
CA PRO A 453 7.54 -17.83 -26.94
C PRO A 453 8.70 -17.95 -25.94
N VAL A 454 8.41 -17.76 -24.65
CA VAL A 454 9.40 -17.87 -23.56
C VAL A 454 8.79 -18.55 -22.34
N THR A 455 9.65 -19.08 -21.48
CA THR A 455 9.28 -19.63 -20.17
C THR A 455 9.97 -18.81 -19.09
N LEU A 456 9.23 -18.39 -18.06
CA LEU A 456 9.83 -17.74 -16.91
C LEU A 456 10.37 -18.76 -15.92
N PRO A 457 11.48 -18.48 -15.21
CA PRO A 457 12.29 -17.25 -15.30
C PRO A 457 13.03 -17.11 -16.64
N TYR A 458 13.09 -15.90 -17.17
CA TYR A 458 13.81 -15.59 -18.41
C TYR A 458 14.73 -14.39 -18.18
N THR A 459 16.01 -14.56 -18.50
CA THR A 459 17.02 -13.50 -18.31
C THR A 459 17.81 -13.26 -19.59
N GLU A 460 18.24 -12.03 -19.78
CA GLU A 460 19.13 -11.62 -20.87
C GLU A 460 19.99 -10.43 -20.43
N THR A 461 21.12 -10.22 -21.12
CA THR A 461 22.09 -9.16 -20.81
C THR A 461 21.93 -7.91 -21.68
N ARG A 462 20.96 -7.88 -22.61
CA ARG A 462 20.81 -6.74 -23.52
C ARG A 462 20.23 -5.54 -22.80
N GLN A 463 20.89 -4.38 -22.89
CA GLN A 463 20.35 -3.09 -22.45
C GLN A 463 19.05 -2.75 -23.19
N GLY A 464 18.12 -2.12 -22.50
CA GLY A 464 16.89 -1.59 -23.07
C GLY A 464 15.64 -2.21 -22.49
N VAL A 465 14.56 -2.20 -23.26
CA VAL A 465 13.25 -2.65 -22.83
C VAL A 465 12.86 -3.92 -23.59
N ALA A 466 12.17 -4.81 -22.91
CA ALA A 466 11.46 -5.92 -23.52
C ALA A 466 10.10 -6.11 -22.89
N TRP A 467 9.13 -6.47 -23.69
CA TRP A 467 7.78 -6.77 -23.24
C TRP A 467 7.59 -8.27 -23.10
N TYR A 468 6.85 -8.64 -22.06
CA TYR A 468 6.41 -10.01 -21.79
C TYR A 468 4.91 -10.00 -21.61
N ARG A 469 4.21 -10.88 -22.31
CA ARG A 469 2.75 -10.99 -22.27
C ARG A 469 2.32 -12.40 -22.01
N THR A 470 1.24 -12.56 -21.26
CA THR A 470 0.52 -13.82 -21.10
C THR A 470 -0.96 -13.55 -20.87
N SER A 471 -1.77 -14.59 -21.10
CA SER A 471 -3.18 -14.57 -20.73
C SER A 471 -3.49 -15.72 -19.77
N PHE A 472 -4.35 -15.46 -18.81
CA PHE A 472 -4.80 -16.45 -17.86
C PHE A 472 -6.30 -16.35 -17.61
N ARG A 473 -6.92 -17.47 -17.23
CA ARG A 473 -8.35 -17.53 -16.93
C ARG A 473 -8.56 -17.73 -15.45
N LEU A 474 -9.40 -16.89 -14.84
CA LEU A 474 -9.90 -17.06 -13.49
C LEU A 474 -11.34 -17.63 -13.52
N THR A 475 -11.66 -18.36 -12.47
CA THR A 475 -13.01 -18.84 -12.18
C THR A 475 -13.21 -18.78 -10.67
N VAL A 476 -13.37 -17.56 -10.16
CA VAL A 476 -13.72 -17.35 -8.75
C VAL A 476 -15.16 -17.82 -8.54
N PRO A 477 -15.45 -18.66 -7.54
CA PRO A 477 -16.82 -19.10 -7.26
C PRO A 477 -17.77 -17.93 -7.06
N HIS A 478 -19.07 -18.16 -7.31
CA HIS A 478 -20.11 -17.18 -6.99
C HIS A 478 -20.14 -16.93 -5.50
N ASP A 479 -20.45 -15.71 -5.09
CA ASP A 479 -20.56 -15.28 -3.70
C ASP A 479 -19.24 -15.39 -2.90
N VAL A 480 -18.09 -15.44 -3.59
CA VAL A 480 -16.76 -15.31 -2.99
C VAL A 480 -16.17 -13.95 -3.36
N ASP A 481 -15.83 -13.18 -2.32
CA ASP A 481 -14.99 -12.00 -2.45
C ASP A 481 -13.53 -12.42 -2.27
N ALA A 482 -12.72 -12.25 -3.30
CA ALA A 482 -11.32 -12.67 -3.30
C ALA A 482 -10.42 -11.49 -3.66
N SER A 483 -9.56 -11.11 -2.72
CA SER A 483 -8.46 -10.20 -2.99
C SER A 483 -7.28 -10.99 -3.54
N LEU A 484 -6.91 -10.70 -4.78
CA LEU A 484 -5.79 -11.36 -5.45
C LEU A 484 -4.64 -10.39 -5.64
N GLY A 485 -3.43 -10.92 -5.62
CA GLY A 485 -2.19 -10.18 -5.88
C GLY A 485 -1.32 -10.88 -6.91
N LEU A 486 -0.48 -10.09 -7.58
CA LEU A 486 0.63 -10.56 -8.39
C LEU A 486 1.92 -10.36 -7.58
N THR A 487 2.65 -11.43 -7.36
CA THR A 487 3.96 -11.38 -6.68
C THR A 487 5.05 -11.66 -7.71
N LEU A 488 6.06 -10.79 -7.74
CA LEU A 488 7.29 -11.01 -8.49
C LEU A 488 8.36 -11.45 -7.50
N THR A 489 8.97 -12.60 -7.79
CA THR A 489 10.04 -13.18 -6.96
C THR A 489 11.29 -13.32 -7.82
N ASP A 490 12.35 -12.61 -7.47
CA ASP A 490 13.63 -12.70 -8.15
C ASP A 490 14.80 -12.41 -7.20
N ASP A 491 16.01 -12.68 -7.66
CA ASP A 491 17.24 -12.35 -6.97
C ASP A 491 17.45 -10.81 -6.99
N PRO A 492 17.51 -10.13 -5.83
CA PRO A 492 17.71 -8.69 -5.77
C PRO A 492 19.06 -8.21 -6.33
N ALA A 493 20.01 -9.13 -6.57
CA ALA A 493 21.26 -8.80 -7.27
C ALA A 493 21.07 -8.56 -8.78
N ARG A 494 19.87 -8.77 -9.32
CA ARG A 494 19.54 -8.54 -10.74
C ARG A 494 18.85 -7.20 -10.91
N PRO A 495 19.54 -6.13 -11.31
CA PRO A 495 18.94 -4.81 -11.42
C PRO A 495 18.05 -4.71 -12.67
N TYR A 496 16.74 -4.74 -12.48
CA TYR A 496 15.75 -4.44 -13.52
C TYR A 496 14.50 -3.79 -12.92
N ARG A 497 13.70 -3.20 -13.79
CA ARG A 497 12.38 -2.66 -13.45
C ARG A 497 11.34 -3.22 -14.39
N ALA A 498 10.10 -3.33 -13.91
CA ALA A 498 8.98 -3.74 -14.72
C ALA A 498 7.79 -2.80 -14.49
N GLN A 499 7.23 -2.26 -15.58
CA GLN A 499 5.88 -1.71 -15.57
C GLN A 499 4.91 -2.88 -15.68
N ILE A 500 3.88 -2.89 -14.85
CA ILE A 500 2.93 -4.01 -14.74
C ILE A 500 1.59 -3.55 -15.26
N PHE A 501 1.03 -4.28 -16.25
CA PHE A 501 -0.28 -3.99 -16.81
C PHE A 501 -1.21 -5.19 -16.70
N LEU A 502 -2.40 -4.98 -16.13
CA LEU A 502 -3.48 -5.95 -16.08
C LEU A 502 -4.66 -5.48 -16.94
N ASN A 503 -5.06 -6.27 -17.92
CA ASN A 503 -6.14 -5.91 -18.84
C ASN A 503 -5.98 -4.49 -19.44
N GLY A 504 -4.74 -4.10 -19.70
CA GLY A 504 -4.37 -2.80 -20.22
C GLY A 504 -4.23 -1.68 -19.18
N TRP A 505 -4.55 -1.92 -17.91
CA TRP A 505 -4.38 -0.93 -16.84
C TRP A 505 -3.00 -1.06 -16.21
N ASN A 506 -2.30 0.07 -16.07
CA ASN A 506 -1.03 0.15 -15.34
C ASN A 506 -1.29 -0.02 -13.84
N LEU A 507 -0.69 -1.04 -13.23
CA LEU A 507 -0.79 -1.32 -11.80
C LEU A 507 0.37 -0.71 -10.99
N GLY A 508 1.40 -0.24 -11.66
CA GLY A 508 2.58 0.34 -11.03
C GLY A 508 3.89 -0.22 -11.57
N GLN A 509 4.97 0.12 -10.87
CA GLN A 509 6.32 -0.25 -11.24
C GLN A 509 6.95 -1.13 -10.16
N TYR A 510 7.51 -2.25 -10.56
CA TYR A 510 8.40 -3.07 -9.76
C TYR A 510 9.85 -2.68 -10.01
N ILE A 511 10.65 -2.52 -8.96
CA ILE A 511 12.10 -2.31 -9.04
C ILE A 511 12.76 -3.37 -8.15
N ASN A 512 13.40 -4.36 -8.78
CA ASN A 512 13.84 -5.58 -8.12
C ASN A 512 14.85 -5.36 -6.99
N ASP A 513 15.77 -4.42 -7.17
CA ASP A 513 16.88 -4.15 -6.23
C ASP A 513 16.61 -2.98 -5.28
N VAL A 514 15.40 -2.44 -5.25
CA VAL A 514 15.04 -1.30 -4.38
C VAL A 514 13.97 -1.64 -3.36
N GLY A 515 13.12 -2.60 -3.59
CA GLY A 515 12.01 -3.06 -2.75
C GLY A 515 11.72 -2.27 -1.47
N PRO A 516 10.77 -2.59 -0.62
CA PRO A 516 10.36 -3.98 -0.32
C PRO A 516 9.13 -4.50 -1.08
N GLN A 517 8.51 -3.72 -1.97
CA GLN A 517 7.27 -4.13 -2.60
C GLN A 517 7.51 -5.18 -3.69
N HIS A 518 7.05 -6.40 -3.43
CA HIS A 518 7.08 -7.52 -4.39
C HIS A 518 5.69 -7.95 -4.82
N THR A 519 4.64 -7.54 -4.10
CA THR A 519 3.26 -7.93 -4.37
C THR A 519 2.43 -6.71 -4.75
N PHE A 520 1.71 -6.83 -5.86
CA PHE A 520 0.82 -5.81 -6.41
C PHE A 520 -0.61 -6.33 -6.37
N VAL A 521 -1.52 -5.57 -5.77
CA VAL A 521 -2.94 -5.92 -5.75
C VAL A 521 -3.49 -5.92 -7.17
N LEU A 522 -4.26 -6.95 -7.51
CA LEU A 522 -5.04 -7.00 -8.74
C LEU A 522 -6.44 -6.45 -8.45
N PRO A 523 -6.74 -5.17 -8.79
CA PRO A 523 -7.96 -4.52 -8.32
C PRO A 523 -9.22 -5.19 -8.87
N ASN A 524 -10.20 -5.40 -8.00
CA ASN A 524 -11.55 -5.76 -8.43
C ASN A 524 -12.12 -4.67 -9.35
N GLY A 525 -12.75 -5.07 -10.44
CA GLY A 525 -13.21 -4.15 -11.49
C GLY A 525 -12.25 -4.04 -12.68
N ILE A 526 -10.93 -4.20 -12.47
CA ILE A 526 -9.95 -4.40 -13.55
C ILE A 526 -9.77 -5.90 -13.79
N LEU A 527 -9.56 -6.66 -12.73
CA LEU A 527 -9.47 -8.11 -12.77
C LEU A 527 -10.82 -8.74 -13.11
N ARG A 528 -10.87 -9.55 -14.14
CA ARG A 528 -12.03 -10.37 -14.49
C ARG A 528 -11.98 -11.64 -13.64
N THR A 529 -12.72 -11.67 -12.55
CA THR A 529 -12.77 -12.81 -11.61
C THR A 529 -13.36 -14.08 -12.22
N ARG A 530 -14.11 -13.94 -13.32
CA ARG A 530 -14.66 -15.06 -14.13
C ARG A 530 -14.46 -14.72 -15.60
N GLY A 531 -13.31 -15.09 -16.13
CA GLY A 531 -12.98 -14.79 -17.52
C GLY A 531 -11.49 -14.78 -17.78
N SER A 532 -11.15 -14.41 -19.01
CA SER A 532 -9.77 -14.26 -19.46
C SER A 532 -9.22 -12.90 -19.06
N ASN A 533 -7.99 -12.88 -18.59
CA ASN A 533 -7.21 -11.70 -18.23
C ASN A 533 -5.91 -11.71 -19.01
N THR A 534 -5.41 -10.53 -19.35
CA THR A 534 -4.10 -10.33 -19.96
C THR A 534 -3.17 -9.65 -18.97
N LEU A 535 -1.99 -10.20 -18.79
CA LEU A 535 -0.89 -9.62 -18.02
C LEU A 535 0.23 -9.23 -18.98
N ALA A 536 0.69 -7.99 -18.92
CA ALA A 536 1.84 -7.52 -19.66
C ALA A 536 2.86 -6.86 -18.73
N LEU A 537 4.14 -7.11 -18.98
CA LEU A 537 5.27 -6.53 -18.25
C LEU A 537 6.19 -5.83 -19.26
N ALA A 538 6.45 -4.55 -19.08
CA ALA A 538 7.53 -3.84 -19.77
C ALA A 538 8.75 -3.80 -18.88
N VAL A 539 9.79 -4.55 -19.24
CA VAL A 539 10.98 -4.79 -18.42
C VAL A 539 12.16 -3.98 -18.95
N LEU A 540 12.66 -3.06 -18.12
CA LEU A 540 13.83 -2.22 -18.40
C LEU A 540 15.06 -2.84 -17.72
N ARG A 541 16.15 -3.02 -18.49
CA ARG A 541 17.42 -3.62 -18.04
C ARG A 541 18.58 -2.73 -18.40
N ASP A 542 19.57 -2.69 -17.52
CA ASP A 542 20.78 -1.88 -17.69
C ASP A 542 21.82 -2.50 -18.64
N GLY A 543 21.71 -3.79 -18.94
CA GLY A 543 22.65 -4.49 -19.81
C GLY A 543 23.95 -4.93 -19.13
N THR A 544 24.12 -4.72 -17.83
CA THR A 544 25.36 -5.05 -17.11
C THR A 544 25.34 -6.49 -16.58
N THR A 545 24.18 -6.95 -16.15
CA THR A 545 24.00 -8.31 -15.62
C THR A 545 22.80 -9.00 -16.27
N PRO A 546 22.79 -10.34 -16.35
CA PRO A 546 21.60 -11.06 -16.79
C PRO A 546 20.41 -10.73 -15.89
N ALA A 547 19.40 -10.09 -16.44
CA ALA A 547 18.20 -9.67 -15.73
C ALA A 547 16.94 -9.91 -16.55
N GLY A 548 15.81 -10.05 -15.88
CA GLY A 548 14.51 -10.27 -16.49
C GLY A 548 13.53 -10.87 -15.49
N PRO A 549 12.27 -11.09 -15.88
CA PRO A 549 11.26 -11.58 -14.94
C PRO A 549 11.65 -12.94 -14.34
N GLY A 550 11.62 -13.01 -13.02
CA GLY A 550 11.76 -14.24 -12.26
C GLY A 550 10.47 -15.09 -12.26
N SER A 551 10.10 -15.60 -11.12
CA SER A 551 8.86 -16.38 -10.94
C SER A 551 7.76 -15.59 -10.22
#